data_dbf050ab945dd5e615bb331c29fdd9e6
#
_entry.id   dbf050ab945dd5e615bb331c29fdd9e6
#
_cell.length_a   1.000
_cell.length_b   1.000
_cell.length_c   1.000
_cell.angle_alpha   90.00
_cell.angle_beta   90.00
_cell.angle_gamma   90.00
#
_symmetry.space_group_name_H-M   'P 1'
#
loop_
_entity.id
_entity.type
_entity.pdbx_description
1 polymer ?
#
loop_
_entity_poly.entity_id
_entity_poly.type
_entity_poly.pdbx_seq_one_letter_code
_entity_poly.pdbx_strand_id
1 'polypeptide(L)'
;MLTVIYSLGCAKGNDMKEINVRQMLEDRERSFSAYASRSTTSKGRKLSENKSALRTEFQRDRDRIIHTKAFRRLNHKTQVFISPIGDHYTTRLTHTLEVSQIARTIARALNLNEDLTEAIALGHDMGHTPFGHVGEEVIGDLIPGGFRHNHQSLRIVDILAKSGKGLNLTYEV
;
A
#
# COMPACT_ATOMS: atom_id res chain seq x y z
N MET A 1 -10.68 -21.03 -2.05
CA MET A 1 -9.88 -22.21 -1.70
C MET A 1 -9.14 -22.63 -2.96
N LEU A 2 -7.96 -22.07 -3.22
CA LEU A 2 -7.10 -22.42 -4.37
C LEU A 2 -5.87 -23.11 -3.81
N THR A 3 -5.86 -24.43 -3.92
CA THR A 3 -4.69 -25.26 -3.66
C THR A 3 -3.82 -25.23 -4.92
N VAL A 4 -2.73 -24.48 -4.89
CA VAL A 4 -1.72 -24.54 -5.95
C VAL A 4 -0.84 -25.75 -5.65
N ILE A 5 -1.10 -26.84 -6.34
CA ILE A 5 -0.27 -28.05 -6.30
C ILE A 5 0.84 -27.86 -7.35
N TYR A 6 2.06 -27.59 -6.92
CA TYR A 6 3.23 -27.77 -7.77
C TYR A 6 3.70 -29.21 -7.65
N SER A 7 3.47 -29.98 -8.71
CA SER A 7 4.11 -31.28 -8.92
C SER A 7 5.58 -31.07 -9.27
N LEU A 8 6.46 -31.24 -8.31
CA LEU A 8 7.89 -31.43 -8.53
C LEU A 8 8.21 -32.91 -8.30
N GLY A 9 8.87 -33.47 -9.27
CA GLY A 9 9.24 -34.85 -9.49
C GLY A 9 9.55 -35.73 -8.28
N CYS A 10 9.17 -36.94 -8.44
CA CYS A 10 9.34 -38.10 -7.57
C CYS A 10 10.71 -38.18 -6.91
N ALA A 11 10.80 -37.88 -5.61
CA ALA A 11 11.84 -38.38 -4.73
C ALA A 11 11.16 -39.05 -3.53
N LYS A 12 11.40 -40.32 -3.35
CA LYS A 12 10.92 -41.15 -2.25
C LYS A 12 11.54 -40.62 -0.94
N GLY A 13 10.71 -40.31 0.05
CA GLY A 13 11.18 -40.00 1.42
C GLY A 13 10.31 -38.93 2.07
N ASN A 14 9.58 -39.37 3.05
CA ASN A 14 8.68 -38.69 3.96
C ASN A 14 9.34 -37.47 4.61
N ASP A 15 9.07 -36.26 4.12
CA ASP A 15 9.11 -34.98 4.85
C ASP A 15 8.58 -33.85 3.95
N MET A 16 7.27 -33.78 3.79
CA MET A 16 6.66 -32.56 3.29
C MET A 16 6.78 -31.52 4.42
N LYS A 17 7.92 -30.83 4.51
CA LYS A 17 8.03 -29.62 5.33
C LYS A 17 6.95 -28.65 4.86
N GLU A 18 6.04 -28.33 5.76
CA GLU A 18 5.02 -27.32 5.52
C GLU A 18 5.72 -26.02 5.09
N ILE A 19 5.57 -25.64 3.82
CA ILE A 19 6.24 -24.46 3.26
C ILE A 19 5.57 -23.23 3.89
N ASN A 20 6.22 -22.59 4.82
CA ASN A 20 5.80 -21.31 5.36
C ASN A 20 6.24 -20.20 4.41
N VAL A 21 5.33 -19.83 3.47
CA VAL A 21 5.59 -18.82 2.43
C VAL A 21 5.99 -17.48 3.06
N ARG A 22 5.35 -17.07 4.14
CA ARG A 22 5.70 -15.82 4.84
C ARG A 22 7.15 -15.87 5.34
N GLN A 23 7.56 -16.96 5.98
CA GLN A 23 8.93 -17.10 6.48
C GLN A 23 9.95 -17.02 5.34
N MET A 24 9.67 -17.65 4.21
CA MET A 24 10.53 -17.59 3.04
C MET A 24 10.66 -16.16 2.50
N LEU A 25 9.60 -15.37 2.52
CA LEU A 25 9.62 -13.96 2.11
C LEU A 25 10.39 -13.10 3.13
N GLU A 26 10.18 -13.29 4.42
CA GLU A 26 10.92 -12.62 5.50
C GLU A 26 12.43 -12.96 5.45
N ASP A 27 12.80 -14.18 5.10
CA ASP A 27 14.20 -14.58 4.92
C ASP A 27 14.86 -13.88 3.71
N ARG A 28 14.11 -13.64 2.61
CA ARG A 28 14.59 -12.81 1.51
C ARG A 28 14.89 -11.37 1.93
N GLU A 29 14.10 -10.81 2.82
CA GLU A 29 14.32 -9.45 3.33
C GLU A 29 15.66 -9.30 4.06
N ARG A 30 16.29 -10.42 4.52
CA ARG A 30 17.63 -10.38 5.16
C ARG A 30 18.73 -9.95 4.19
N SER A 31 18.55 -10.18 2.88
CA SER A 31 19.50 -9.78 1.85
C SER A 31 19.35 -8.31 1.43
N PHE A 32 18.36 -7.59 1.95
CA PHE A 32 18.18 -6.17 1.65
C PHE A 32 19.27 -5.31 2.28
N SER A 33 19.43 -4.10 1.73
CA SER A 33 20.36 -3.08 2.24
C SER A 33 20.21 -2.89 3.75
N ALA A 34 21.30 -2.46 4.40
CA ALA A 34 21.28 -2.11 5.83
C ALA A 34 20.28 -0.98 6.16
N TYR A 35 19.94 -0.15 5.17
CA TYR A 35 18.97 0.95 5.30
C TYR A 35 17.53 0.52 5.04
N ALA A 36 17.30 -0.73 4.61
CA ALA A 36 15.97 -1.21 4.30
C ALA A 36 15.18 -1.57 5.56
N SER A 37 13.94 -1.11 5.63
CA SER A 37 12.99 -1.61 6.63
C SER A 37 12.59 -3.04 6.30
N ARG A 38 12.55 -3.89 7.32
CA ARG A 38 12.17 -5.30 7.21
C ARG A 38 10.90 -5.59 7.97
N SER A 39 10.03 -6.43 7.42
CA SER A 39 8.77 -6.83 8.06
C SER A 39 8.98 -7.47 9.44
N THR A 40 10.11 -8.16 9.62
CA THR A 40 10.46 -8.81 10.90
C THR A 40 10.81 -7.83 12.00
N THR A 41 11.29 -6.64 11.66
CA THR A 41 11.71 -5.58 12.60
C THR A 41 10.77 -4.37 12.59
N SER A 42 9.60 -4.52 11.98
CA SER A 42 8.56 -3.48 11.98
C SER A 42 8.16 -3.09 13.41
N LYS A 43 7.89 -1.81 13.62
CA LYS A 43 7.31 -1.30 14.88
C LYS A 43 5.91 -1.84 15.14
N GLY A 44 5.34 -2.53 14.16
CA GLY A 44 4.05 -3.20 14.27
C GLY A 44 2.86 -2.31 13.96
N ARG A 45 1.72 -2.73 14.45
CA ARG A 45 0.40 -2.12 14.23
C ARG A 45 -0.16 -1.56 15.53
N LYS A 46 -1.04 -0.58 15.44
CA LYS A 46 -1.76 -0.03 16.59
C LYS A 46 -2.55 -1.11 17.35
N LEU A 47 -3.22 -1.98 16.61
CA LEU A 47 -3.93 -3.14 17.17
C LEU A 47 -3.19 -4.41 16.77
N SER A 48 -2.86 -5.26 17.75
CA SER A 48 -2.22 -6.54 17.50
C SER A 48 -3.14 -7.46 16.70
N GLU A 49 -2.59 -8.15 15.70
CA GLU A 49 -3.29 -9.09 14.84
C GLU A 49 -2.46 -10.34 14.59
N ASN A 50 -3.13 -11.45 14.32
CA ASN A 50 -2.45 -12.67 13.91
C ASN A 50 -1.70 -12.46 12.59
N LYS A 51 -0.47 -12.96 12.52
CA LYS A 51 0.34 -12.92 11.30
C LYS A 51 -0.29 -13.79 10.21
N SER A 52 -0.13 -13.36 8.96
CA SER A 52 -0.55 -14.17 7.81
C SER A 52 0.42 -15.34 7.60
N ALA A 53 -0.08 -16.49 7.18
CA ALA A 53 0.78 -17.62 6.78
C ALA A 53 1.49 -17.39 5.42
N LEU A 54 0.94 -16.49 4.59
CA LEU A 54 1.37 -16.33 3.19
C LEU A 54 2.05 -15.00 2.90
N ARG A 55 1.76 -13.93 3.67
CA ARG A 55 2.14 -12.56 3.34
C ARG A 55 2.94 -11.92 4.47
N THR A 56 3.95 -11.10 4.10
CA THR A 56 4.64 -10.20 5.04
C THR A 56 3.70 -9.10 5.53
N GLU A 57 4.10 -8.35 6.57
CA GLU A 57 3.25 -7.27 7.10
C GLU A 57 3.09 -6.13 6.09
N PHE A 58 4.12 -5.78 5.32
CA PHE A 58 4.03 -4.73 4.32
C PHE A 58 3.16 -5.14 3.11
N GLN A 59 3.20 -6.42 2.70
CA GLN A 59 2.27 -6.93 1.69
C GLN A 59 0.81 -6.85 2.16
N ARG A 60 0.56 -7.14 3.44
CA ARG A 60 -0.78 -7.00 4.01
C ARG A 60 -1.26 -5.55 3.99
N ASP A 61 -0.37 -4.60 4.22
CA ASP A 61 -0.71 -3.18 4.22
C ASP A 61 -1.04 -2.69 2.82
N ARG A 62 -0.21 -3.04 1.83
CA ARG A 62 -0.50 -2.79 0.43
C ARG A 62 -1.89 -3.29 0.03
N ASP A 63 -2.18 -4.54 0.35
CA ASP A 63 -3.48 -5.15 0.02
C ASP A 63 -4.64 -4.40 0.72
N ARG A 64 -4.45 -3.99 1.99
CA ARG A 64 -5.44 -3.20 2.72
C ARG A 64 -5.74 -1.87 2.03
N ILE A 65 -4.71 -1.17 1.56
CA ILE A 65 -4.83 0.10 0.85
C ILE A 65 -5.62 -0.09 -0.44
N ILE A 66 -5.21 -1.03 -1.30
CA ILE A 66 -5.84 -1.29 -2.60
C ILE A 66 -7.33 -1.62 -2.45
N HIS A 67 -7.71 -2.37 -1.42
CA HIS A 67 -9.10 -2.78 -1.21
C HIS A 67 -9.99 -1.71 -0.55
N THR A 68 -9.47 -0.50 -0.26
CA THR A 68 -10.29 0.58 0.31
C THR A 68 -11.20 1.25 -0.71
N LYS A 69 -12.31 1.80 -0.21
CA LYS A 69 -13.15 2.70 -1.01
C LYS A 69 -12.41 3.99 -1.37
N ALA A 70 -11.52 4.47 -0.49
CA ALA A 70 -10.75 5.69 -0.72
C ALA A 70 -9.80 5.51 -1.92
N PHE A 71 -9.07 4.41 -2.01
CA PHE A 71 -8.23 4.09 -3.14
C PHE A 71 -9.02 4.01 -4.45
N ARG A 72 -10.15 3.29 -4.46
CA ARG A 72 -11.01 3.20 -5.66
C ARG A 72 -11.56 4.55 -6.11
N ARG A 73 -11.82 5.47 -5.18
CA ARG A 73 -12.29 6.84 -5.49
C ARG A 73 -11.25 7.67 -6.24
N LEU A 74 -9.97 7.32 -6.21
CA LEU A 74 -8.94 7.97 -6.99
C LEU A 74 -9.23 7.91 -8.51
N ASN A 75 -9.94 6.88 -8.96
CA ASN A 75 -10.37 6.77 -10.36
C ASN A 75 -11.34 7.88 -10.80
N HIS A 76 -12.05 8.50 -9.86
CA HIS A 76 -13.02 9.55 -10.12
C HIS A 76 -12.50 10.96 -9.71
N LYS A 77 -11.22 11.07 -9.41
CA LYS A 77 -10.56 12.35 -9.12
C LYS A 77 -9.61 12.69 -10.26
N THR A 78 -9.72 13.92 -10.77
CA THR A 78 -8.82 14.42 -11.79
C THR A 78 -7.44 14.68 -11.23
N GLN A 79 -6.39 14.49 -12.03
CA GLN A 79 -5.04 14.87 -11.63
C GLN A 79 -4.85 16.39 -11.70
N VAL A 80 -5.11 16.98 -12.84
CA VAL A 80 -4.97 18.44 -13.09
C VAL A 80 -6.20 18.98 -13.81
N PHE A 81 -6.67 18.32 -14.86
CA PHE A 81 -7.78 18.78 -15.69
C PHE A 81 -9.04 17.95 -15.48
N ILE A 82 -10.21 18.59 -15.57
CA ILE A 82 -11.48 17.87 -15.61
C ILE A 82 -11.48 16.97 -16.84
N SER A 83 -11.65 15.68 -16.65
CA SER A 83 -11.75 14.70 -17.74
C SER A 83 -13.21 14.56 -18.18
N PRO A 84 -13.64 15.34 -19.22
CA PRO A 84 -14.95 15.18 -19.78
C PRO A 84 -14.91 14.13 -20.83
N ILE A 85 -15.09 13.01 -20.94
CA ILE A 85 -15.22 12.08 -22.07
C ILE A 85 -13.98 12.08 -22.99
N GLY A 86 -12.98 11.27 -22.69
CA GLY A 86 -11.79 11.03 -23.54
C GLY A 86 -10.71 10.24 -22.86
N ASP A 87 -10.02 9.39 -23.61
CA ASP A 87 -9.02 8.43 -23.11
C ASP A 87 -7.66 9.07 -22.78
N HIS A 88 -7.51 10.38 -23.00
CA HIS A 88 -6.22 11.09 -22.88
C HIS A 88 -5.95 11.70 -21.49
N TYR A 89 -6.89 11.62 -20.57
CA TYR A 89 -6.76 12.28 -19.26
C TYR A 89 -6.36 11.30 -18.17
N THR A 90 -5.31 11.65 -17.45
CA THR A 90 -4.79 10.87 -16.33
C THR A 90 -5.66 11.11 -15.08
N THR A 91 -6.20 10.05 -14.51
CA THR A 91 -6.85 10.10 -13.19
C THR A 91 -5.80 10.03 -12.09
N ARG A 92 -6.17 10.38 -10.85
CA ARG A 92 -5.28 10.19 -9.71
C ARG A 92 -4.92 8.72 -9.47
N LEU A 93 -5.77 7.80 -9.85
CA LEU A 93 -5.47 6.37 -9.78
C LEU A 93 -4.32 6.00 -10.72
N THR A 94 -4.35 6.46 -11.97
CA THR A 94 -3.28 6.21 -12.95
C THR A 94 -1.97 6.81 -12.46
N HIS A 95 -2.00 8.08 -12.01
CA HIS A 95 -0.84 8.73 -11.41
C HIS A 95 -0.26 7.93 -10.23
N THR A 96 -1.10 7.47 -9.31
CA THR A 96 -0.67 6.69 -8.16
C THR A 96 0.02 5.38 -8.58
N LEU A 97 -0.46 4.73 -9.64
CA LEU A 97 0.17 3.54 -10.20
C LEU A 97 1.52 3.84 -10.85
N GLU A 98 1.64 4.95 -11.58
CA GLU A 98 2.90 5.41 -12.19
C GLU A 98 3.94 5.73 -11.11
N VAL A 99 3.55 6.47 -10.07
CA VAL A 99 4.41 6.75 -8.91
C VAL A 99 4.87 5.45 -8.24
N SER A 100 3.97 4.51 -8.05
CA SER A 100 4.30 3.20 -7.46
C SER A 100 5.30 2.42 -8.30
N GLN A 101 5.14 2.41 -9.63
CA GLN A 101 6.06 1.74 -10.55
C GLN A 101 7.47 2.34 -10.47
N ILE A 102 7.58 3.67 -10.53
CA ILE A 102 8.86 4.38 -10.46
C ILE A 102 9.52 4.15 -9.09
N ALA A 103 8.76 4.32 -8.02
CA ALA A 103 9.25 4.14 -6.65
C ALA A 103 9.79 2.72 -6.41
N ARG A 104 9.10 1.69 -6.89
CA ARG A 104 9.58 0.30 -6.82
C ARG A 104 10.85 0.07 -7.63
N THR A 105 10.97 0.70 -8.79
CA THR A 105 12.20 0.61 -9.61
C THR A 105 13.39 1.18 -8.84
N ILE A 106 13.21 2.33 -8.18
CA ILE A 106 14.24 2.95 -7.34
C ILE A 106 14.56 2.07 -6.12
N ALA A 107 13.53 1.57 -5.43
CA ALA A 107 13.69 0.70 -4.27
C ALA A 107 14.50 -0.56 -4.62
N ARG A 108 14.21 -1.17 -5.76
CA ARG A 108 14.95 -2.33 -6.28
C ARG A 108 16.41 -1.99 -6.58
N ALA A 109 16.67 -0.86 -7.25
CA ALA A 109 18.03 -0.41 -7.56
C ALA A 109 18.87 -0.16 -6.30
N LEU A 110 18.23 0.30 -5.22
CA LEU A 110 18.87 0.56 -3.92
C LEU A 110 18.82 -0.65 -2.96
N ASN A 111 18.30 -1.78 -3.41
CA ASN A 111 18.08 -2.99 -2.59
C ASN A 111 17.27 -2.70 -1.31
N LEU A 112 16.21 -1.88 -1.43
CA LEU A 112 15.25 -1.57 -0.37
C LEU A 112 14.02 -2.48 -0.45
N ASN A 113 13.10 -2.35 0.52
CA ASN A 113 11.88 -3.14 0.56
C ASN A 113 10.84 -2.61 -0.44
N GLU A 114 10.65 -3.33 -1.55
CA GLU A 114 9.69 -2.94 -2.60
C GLU A 114 8.24 -2.98 -2.11
N ASP A 115 7.86 -3.95 -1.26
CA ASP A 115 6.49 -4.08 -0.77
C ASP A 115 6.11 -2.89 0.13
N LEU A 116 7.02 -2.42 0.98
CA LEU A 116 6.83 -1.21 1.77
C LEU A 116 6.72 0.03 0.88
N THR A 117 7.63 0.16 -0.07
CA THR A 117 7.65 1.29 -1.01
C THR A 117 6.36 1.37 -1.82
N GLU A 118 5.87 0.22 -2.29
CA GLU A 118 4.58 0.12 -3.00
C GLU A 118 3.41 0.52 -2.11
N ALA A 119 3.36 0.05 -0.87
CA ALA A 119 2.29 0.41 0.07
C ALA A 119 2.23 1.92 0.32
N ILE A 120 3.37 2.56 0.57
CA ILE A 120 3.47 4.03 0.75
C ILE A 120 3.02 4.76 -0.53
N ALA A 121 3.54 4.34 -1.69
CA ALA A 121 3.21 4.97 -2.96
C ALA A 121 1.72 4.87 -3.31
N LEU A 122 1.07 3.73 -3.02
CA LEU A 122 -0.36 3.57 -3.24
C LEU A 122 -1.22 4.36 -2.24
N GLY A 123 -0.70 4.63 -1.06
CA GLY A 123 -1.41 5.33 0.02
C GLY A 123 -1.37 6.85 -0.05
N HIS A 124 -0.35 7.43 -0.71
CA HIS A 124 0.00 8.85 -0.56
C HIS A 124 -1.13 9.82 -0.92
N ASP A 125 -1.92 9.52 -1.95
CA ASP A 125 -2.93 10.42 -2.52
C ASP A 125 -4.38 10.14 -2.08
N MET A 126 -4.61 9.17 -1.19
CA MET A 126 -5.97 8.77 -0.80
C MET A 126 -6.80 9.91 -0.21
N GLY A 127 -6.15 10.85 0.48
CA GLY A 127 -6.78 12.00 1.13
C GLY A 127 -6.99 13.21 0.22
N HIS A 128 -6.54 13.16 -1.03
CA HIS A 128 -6.61 14.30 -1.92
C HIS A 128 -8.06 14.67 -2.26
N THR A 129 -8.30 15.98 -2.40
CA THR A 129 -9.61 16.55 -2.76
C THR A 129 -9.91 16.37 -4.25
N PRO A 130 -11.18 16.43 -4.69
CA PRO A 130 -11.49 16.72 -6.10
C PRO A 130 -10.81 18.01 -6.53
N PHE A 131 -10.44 18.11 -7.80
CA PHE A 131 -9.75 19.26 -8.41
C PHE A 131 -8.33 19.54 -7.87
N GLY A 132 -7.69 18.54 -7.30
CA GLY A 132 -6.29 18.61 -6.90
C GLY A 132 -5.99 19.68 -5.85
N HIS A 133 -4.90 20.42 -6.03
CA HIS A 133 -4.46 21.45 -5.09
C HIS A 133 -5.42 22.65 -5.02
N VAL A 134 -6.10 22.98 -6.12
CA VAL A 134 -7.12 24.04 -6.12
C VAL A 134 -8.27 23.67 -5.16
N GLY A 135 -8.74 22.43 -5.21
CA GLY A 135 -9.75 21.96 -4.25
C GLY A 135 -9.23 21.92 -2.81
N GLU A 136 -7.95 21.65 -2.61
CA GLU A 136 -7.31 21.67 -1.30
C GLU A 136 -7.28 23.10 -0.72
N GLU A 137 -6.89 24.08 -1.53
CA GLU A 137 -6.85 25.51 -1.17
C GLU A 137 -8.23 26.01 -0.77
N VAL A 138 -9.24 25.82 -1.65
CA VAL A 138 -10.61 26.25 -1.39
C VAL A 138 -11.19 25.64 -0.11
N ILE A 139 -10.97 24.35 0.12
CA ILE A 139 -11.43 23.70 1.36
C ILE A 139 -10.63 24.22 2.55
N GLY A 140 -9.32 24.46 2.38
CA GLY A 140 -8.47 25.02 3.41
C GLY A 140 -8.94 26.37 3.94
N ASP A 141 -9.41 27.23 3.04
CA ASP A 141 -9.96 28.55 3.39
C ASP A 141 -11.29 28.47 4.16
N LEU A 142 -12.06 27.40 3.92
CA LEU A 142 -13.38 27.21 4.57
C LEU A 142 -13.29 26.52 5.94
N ILE A 143 -12.19 25.85 6.26
CA ILE A 143 -12.06 25.07 7.49
C ILE A 143 -11.12 25.78 8.48
N PRO A 144 -11.55 26.07 9.73
CA PRO A 144 -10.66 26.58 10.76
C PRO A 144 -9.46 25.62 10.96
N GLY A 145 -8.25 26.14 10.80
CA GLY A 145 -7.03 25.32 10.88
C GLY A 145 -6.52 24.79 9.54
N GLY A 146 -7.24 25.06 8.43
CA GLY A 146 -6.84 24.66 7.09
C GLY A 146 -7.11 23.19 6.76
N PHE A 147 -6.83 22.82 5.53
CA PHE A 147 -6.93 21.45 5.05
C PHE A 147 -5.63 21.05 4.35
N ARG A 148 -5.15 19.85 4.60
CA ARG A 148 -4.01 19.24 3.91
C ARG A 148 -4.30 17.81 3.55
N HIS A 149 -4.10 17.44 2.27
CA HIS A 149 -4.42 16.10 1.76
C HIS A 149 -3.60 14.99 2.45
N ASN A 150 -2.35 15.25 2.84
CA ASN A 150 -1.52 14.29 3.57
C ASN A 150 -2.08 13.97 4.96
N HIS A 151 -2.52 14.98 5.71
CA HIS A 151 -3.21 14.77 7.01
C HIS A 151 -4.53 14.01 6.80
N GLN A 152 -5.25 14.30 5.72
CA GLN A 152 -6.48 13.59 5.40
C GLN A 152 -6.21 12.15 4.96
N SER A 153 -5.09 11.85 4.28
CA SER A 153 -4.66 10.48 3.97
C SER A 153 -4.48 9.68 5.26
N LEU A 154 -3.73 10.21 6.23
CA LEU A 154 -3.56 9.58 7.54
C LEU A 154 -4.91 9.39 8.25
N ARG A 155 -5.76 10.41 8.27
CA ARG A 155 -7.09 10.31 8.87
C ARG A 155 -7.95 9.23 8.24
N ILE A 156 -7.85 9.04 6.92
CA ILE A 156 -8.58 7.97 6.21
C ILE A 156 -8.08 6.60 6.66
N VAL A 157 -6.77 6.38 6.70
CA VAL A 157 -6.21 5.06 7.04
C VAL A 157 -6.34 4.74 8.51
N ASP A 158 -6.24 5.73 9.40
CA ASP A 158 -6.27 5.51 10.84
C ASP A 158 -7.68 5.46 11.43
N ILE A 159 -8.62 6.22 10.84
CA ILE A 159 -9.92 6.46 11.48
C ILE A 159 -11.08 6.12 10.53
N LEU A 160 -11.14 6.72 9.33
CA LEU A 160 -12.37 6.73 8.55
C LEU A 160 -12.63 5.44 7.77
N ALA A 161 -11.56 4.71 7.39
CA ALA A 161 -11.70 3.46 6.64
C ALA A 161 -12.44 2.39 7.45
N LYS A 162 -13.00 1.39 6.75
CA LYS A 162 -13.71 0.26 7.36
C LYS A 162 -14.78 0.69 8.38
N SER A 163 -15.59 1.68 8.02
CA SER A 163 -16.69 2.19 8.88
C SER A 163 -16.21 2.70 10.25
N GLY A 164 -15.12 3.46 10.25
CA GLY A 164 -14.60 4.10 11.46
C GLY A 164 -13.58 3.27 12.25
N LYS A 165 -13.16 2.11 11.73
CA LYS A 165 -12.18 1.23 12.41
C LYS A 165 -10.73 1.45 11.97
N GLY A 166 -10.53 2.21 10.87
CA GLY A 166 -9.22 2.36 10.25
C GLY A 166 -8.72 1.10 9.55
N LEU A 167 -7.55 1.17 8.94
CA LEU A 167 -6.91 0.05 8.23
C LEU A 167 -5.97 -0.76 9.13
N ASN A 168 -5.57 -0.19 10.26
CA ASN A 168 -4.57 -0.78 11.15
C ASN A 168 -3.29 -1.15 10.39
N LEU A 169 -2.70 -0.16 9.70
CA LEU A 169 -1.44 -0.32 8.97
C LEU A 169 -0.26 -0.42 9.94
N THR A 170 0.89 -0.87 9.46
CA THR A 170 2.13 -0.78 10.22
C THR A 170 2.58 0.68 10.31
N TYR A 171 3.42 0.97 11.30
CA TYR A 171 3.93 2.33 11.53
C TYR A 171 4.76 2.87 10.36
N GLU A 172 5.41 1.98 9.60
CA GLU A 172 6.30 2.31 8.50
C GLU A 172 5.53 2.77 7.23
N VAL A 173 4.26 2.43 7.09
CA VAL A 173 3.37 2.84 5.99
C VAL A 173 2.61 4.11 6.35
#